data_9e18f3ccb8914ccf0459c17c969e924f
#
_entry.id   9e18f3ccb8914ccf0459c17c969e924f
#
_cell.length_a   1.000
_cell.length_b   1.000
_cell.length_c   1.000
_cell.angle_alpha   90.00
_cell.angle_beta   90.00
_cell.angle_gamma   90.00
#
_symmetry.space_group_name_H-M   'P 1'
#
loop_
_entity.id
_entity.type
_entity.pdbx_description
1 polymer ?
#
loop_
_entity_poly.entity_id
_entity_poly.type
_entity_poly.pdbx_seq_one_letter_code
_entity_poly.pdbx_strand_id
1 'polypeptide(L)'
;DLDDTAALNVDDLADHLKVKIVSAEKLVSRTRLEELERVQAYAFSAATFQVSGRNIVVTNPLRTAGRRASDVAHELSHLVLKHDLTEIREVNGMPFRTCRPDEEEQATAFGGTLMLPRPLLLGAVRRQWGPAQIAEHYGVTEEMARYRYNTTGVAKQVRNR
;
A
#
# COMPACT_ATOMS: atom_id res chain seq x y z
N ASP A 1 2.05 6.74 21.26
CA ASP A 1 2.14 8.03 20.55
C ASP A 1 3.12 7.87 19.41
N LEU A 2 2.64 7.99 18.16
CA LEU A 2 3.51 8.05 16.99
C LEU A 2 4.19 9.43 17.02
N ASP A 3 5.51 9.43 16.97
CA ASP A 3 6.27 10.64 16.69
C ASP A 3 5.83 11.16 15.30
N ASP A 4 5.41 12.43 15.22
CA ASP A 4 4.95 13.06 13.98
C ASP A 4 6.06 13.18 12.92
N THR A 5 7.29 12.79 13.27
CA THR A 5 8.46 12.71 12.37
C THR A 5 8.80 11.29 11.90
N ALA A 6 8.17 10.25 12.49
CA ALA A 6 8.44 8.86 12.16
C ALA A 6 7.56 8.33 11.01
N ALA A 7 8.14 7.51 10.15
CA ALA A 7 7.36 6.76 9.15
C ALA A 7 6.45 5.73 9.84
N LEU A 8 5.26 5.53 9.28
CA LEU A 8 4.35 4.50 9.76
C LEU A 8 4.92 3.11 9.47
N ASN A 9 4.98 2.26 10.50
CA ASN A 9 5.19 0.83 10.32
C ASN A 9 3.82 0.17 10.00
N VAL A 10 3.69 -0.38 8.81
CA VAL A 10 2.43 -1.01 8.36
C VAL A 10 2.13 -2.32 9.08
N ASP A 11 3.14 -3.03 9.57
CA ASP A 11 2.95 -4.25 10.35
C ASP A 11 2.37 -3.91 11.73
N ASP A 12 2.85 -2.84 12.39
CA ASP A 12 2.28 -2.35 13.66
C ASP A 12 0.83 -1.86 13.49
N LEU A 13 0.53 -1.20 12.37
CA LEU A 13 -0.85 -0.81 12.04
C LEU A 13 -1.74 -2.03 11.83
N ALA A 14 -1.26 -3.04 11.12
CA ALA A 14 -2.01 -4.28 10.91
C ALA A 14 -2.31 -4.99 12.24
N ASP A 15 -1.33 -5.06 13.14
CA ASP A 15 -1.51 -5.64 14.48
C ASP A 15 -2.54 -4.85 15.30
N HIS A 16 -2.49 -3.53 15.27
CA HIS A 16 -3.48 -2.66 15.91
C HIS A 16 -4.90 -2.90 15.38
N LEU A 17 -5.04 -3.09 14.07
CA LEU A 17 -6.31 -3.39 13.40
C LEU A 17 -6.72 -4.87 13.53
N LYS A 18 -5.91 -5.72 14.19
CA LYS A 18 -6.09 -7.18 14.30
C LYS A 18 -6.17 -7.87 12.93
N VAL A 19 -5.41 -7.38 11.97
CA VAL A 19 -5.27 -7.92 10.62
C VAL A 19 -3.99 -8.74 10.54
N LYS A 20 -4.08 -9.99 10.08
CA LYS A 20 -2.92 -10.86 9.92
C LYS A 20 -2.29 -10.64 8.54
N ILE A 21 -1.01 -10.31 8.49
CA ILE A 21 -0.26 -10.28 7.24
C ILE A 21 0.39 -11.66 7.01
N VAL A 22 0.23 -12.21 5.81
CA VAL A 22 0.73 -13.53 5.42
C VAL A 22 1.44 -13.43 4.08
N SER A 23 2.66 -13.97 3.98
CA SER A 23 3.30 -14.14 2.68
C SER A 23 2.61 -15.19 1.83
N ALA A 24 2.40 -14.92 0.55
CA ALA A 24 1.80 -15.87 -0.39
C ALA A 24 2.59 -17.19 -0.51
N GLU A 25 3.89 -17.22 -0.17
CA GLU A 25 4.69 -18.45 -0.12
C GLU A 25 4.18 -19.48 0.89
N LYS A 26 3.39 -19.06 1.88
CA LYS A 26 2.72 -19.98 2.80
C LYS A 26 1.49 -20.67 2.20
N LEU A 27 1.01 -20.20 1.07
CA LEU A 27 -0.20 -20.69 0.40
C LEU A 27 0.14 -21.41 -0.92
N VAL A 28 1.12 -20.90 -1.66
CA VAL A 28 1.57 -21.43 -2.95
C VAL A 28 3.09 -21.43 -3.04
N SER A 29 3.67 -22.31 -3.87
CA SER A 29 5.12 -22.34 -4.05
C SER A 29 5.64 -21.06 -4.72
N ARG A 30 6.88 -20.68 -4.39
CA ARG A 30 7.56 -19.55 -5.01
C ARG A 30 7.61 -19.67 -6.53
N THR A 31 7.84 -20.88 -7.05
CA THR A 31 7.86 -21.16 -8.50
C THR A 31 6.55 -20.73 -9.18
N ARG A 32 5.40 -21.01 -8.54
CA ARG A 32 4.09 -20.58 -9.05
C ARG A 32 3.92 -19.06 -9.07
N LEU A 33 4.44 -18.37 -8.06
CA LEU A 33 4.43 -16.90 -8.03
C LEU A 33 5.32 -16.31 -9.12
N GLU A 34 6.50 -16.90 -9.35
CA GLU A 34 7.40 -16.50 -10.43
C GLU A 34 6.84 -16.79 -11.83
N GLU A 35 6.11 -17.89 -12.00
CA GLU A 35 5.36 -18.17 -13.23
C GLU A 35 4.27 -17.13 -13.50
N LEU A 36 3.47 -16.80 -12.49
CA LEU A 36 2.44 -15.77 -12.59
C LEU A 36 3.05 -14.43 -13.00
N GLU A 37 4.17 -14.05 -12.38
CA GLU A 37 4.87 -12.79 -12.68
C GLU A 37 5.43 -12.77 -14.12
N ARG A 38 5.86 -13.92 -14.66
CA ARG A 38 6.30 -14.05 -16.07
C ARG A 38 5.16 -13.92 -17.07
N VAL A 39 3.99 -14.49 -16.73
CA VAL A 39 2.81 -14.44 -17.61
C VAL A 39 2.22 -13.02 -17.59
N GLN A 40 2.13 -12.42 -16.43
CA GLN A 40 1.61 -11.08 -16.27
C GLN A 40 2.33 -10.38 -15.10
N ALA A 41 3.25 -9.50 -15.44
CA ALA A 41 3.96 -8.69 -14.45
C ALA A 41 2.97 -7.87 -13.60
N TYR A 42 3.21 -7.87 -12.30
CA TYR A 42 2.36 -7.18 -11.31
C TYR A 42 0.90 -7.68 -11.22
N ALA A 43 0.58 -8.87 -11.74
CA ALA A 43 -0.76 -9.46 -11.64
C ALA A 43 -1.26 -9.59 -10.19
N PHE A 44 -0.33 -9.76 -9.25
CA PHE A 44 -0.63 -9.85 -7.82
C PHE A 44 0.43 -9.11 -7.01
N SER A 45 0.03 -8.15 -6.19
CA SER A 45 0.88 -7.45 -5.22
C SER A 45 0.48 -7.78 -3.78
N ALA A 46 -0.77 -7.52 -3.42
CA ALA A 46 -1.39 -7.93 -2.17
C ALA A 46 -2.90 -8.14 -2.40
N ALA A 47 -3.54 -8.79 -1.47
CA ALA A 47 -5.00 -8.94 -1.46
C ALA A 47 -5.51 -9.20 -0.05
N THR A 48 -6.67 -8.64 0.30
CA THR A 48 -7.36 -8.87 1.56
C THR A 48 -8.40 -9.96 1.43
N PHE A 49 -8.41 -10.85 2.40
CA PHE A 49 -9.39 -11.94 2.53
C PHE A 49 -10.00 -11.93 3.92
N GLN A 50 -11.27 -12.35 4.01
CA GLN A 50 -11.90 -12.65 5.29
C GLN A 50 -12.02 -14.15 5.45
N VAL A 51 -11.42 -14.69 6.50
CA VAL A 51 -11.45 -16.13 6.82
C VAL A 51 -11.93 -16.31 8.25
N SER A 52 -13.05 -16.97 8.43
CA SER A 52 -13.66 -17.20 9.76
C SER A 52 -13.82 -15.92 10.59
N GLY A 53 -14.25 -14.83 9.95
CA GLY A 53 -14.45 -13.52 10.58
C GLY A 53 -13.17 -12.73 10.88
N ARG A 54 -12.01 -13.20 10.42
CA ARG A 54 -10.71 -12.52 10.58
C ARG A 54 -10.22 -12.00 9.24
N ASN A 55 -9.73 -10.77 9.22
CA ASN A 55 -9.12 -10.19 8.04
C ASN A 55 -7.66 -10.63 7.92
N ILE A 56 -7.27 -11.04 6.71
CA ILE A 56 -5.93 -11.49 6.38
C ILE A 56 -5.49 -10.74 5.11
N VAL A 57 -4.35 -10.09 5.16
CA VAL A 57 -3.70 -9.51 3.99
C VAL A 57 -2.62 -10.47 3.51
N VAL A 58 -2.76 -10.99 2.30
CA VAL A 58 -1.76 -11.85 1.64
C VAL A 58 -0.88 -10.97 0.75
N THR A 59 0.44 -11.05 0.95
CA THR A 59 1.42 -10.22 0.21
C THR A 59 2.27 -11.05 -0.74
N ASN A 60 2.66 -10.47 -1.87
CA ASN A 60 3.60 -11.09 -2.80
C ASN A 60 5.05 -10.89 -2.31
N PRO A 61 5.78 -11.99 -1.99
CA PRO A 61 7.16 -11.92 -1.51
C PRO A 61 8.17 -11.51 -2.58
N LEU A 62 7.77 -11.44 -3.85
CA LEU A 62 8.64 -10.98 -4.94
C LEU A 62 8.72 -9.45 -5.04
N ARG A 63 7.99 -8.72 -4.21
CA ARG A 63 8.01 -7.25 -4.17
C ARG A 63 9.13 -6.74 -3.26
N THR A 64 9.65 -5.55 -3.57
CA THR A 64 10.57 -4.83 -2.67
C THR A 64 9.88 -4.46 -1.36
N ALA A 65 10.64 -4.20 -0.32
CA ALA A 65 10.10 -3.82 1.00
C ALA A 65 9.21 -2.57 0.91
N GLY A 66 9.64 -1.53 0.21
CA GLY A 66 8.84 -0.31 0.02
C GLY A 66 7.55 -0.55 -0.77
N ARG A 67 7.58 -1.43 -1.78
CA ARG A 67 6.37 -1.83 -2.51
C ARG A 67 5.42 -2.62 -1.62
N ARG A 68 5.94 -3.62 -0.88
CA ARG A 68 5.14 -4.38 0.09
C ARG A 68 4.47 -3.45 1.10
N ALA A 69 5.20 -2.49 1.66
CA ALA A 69 4.64 -1.54 2.62
C ALA A 69 3.50 -0.72 2.00
N SER A 70 3.68 -0.23 0.77
CA SER A 70 2.64 0.51 0.05
C SER A 70 1.42 -0.36 -0.25
N ASP A 71 1.61 -1.61 -0.68
CA ASP A 71 0.53 -2.54 -0.98
C ASP A 71 -0.25 -2.92 0.30
N VAL A 72 0.45 -3.17 1.42
CA VAL A 72 -0.20 -3.42 2.72
C VAL A 72 -0.99 -2.19 3.19
N ALA A 73 -0.42 -0.97 3.09
CA ALA A 73 -1.13 0.25 3.45
C ALA A 73 -2.41 0.44 2.62
N HIS A 74 -2.37 0.11 1.32
CA HIS A 74 -3.53 0.14 0.44
C HIS A 74 -4.61 -0.85 0.91
N GLU A 75 -4.25 -2.11 1.17
CA GLU A 75 -5.19 -3.13 1.64
C GLU A 75 -5.78 -2.78 3.03
N LEU A 76 -4.97 -2.28 3.96
CA LEU A 76 -5.47 -1.80 5.25
C LEU A 76 -6.41 -0.61 5.08
N SER A 77 -6.22 0.23 4.06
CA SER A 77 -7.10 1.36 3.75
C SER A 77 -8.50 0.91 3.39
N HIS A 78 -8.65 -0.16 2.61
CA HIS A 78 -9.97 -0.75 2.32
C HIS A 78 -10.69 -1.15 3.60
N LEU A 79 -9.99 -1.77 4.55
CA LEU A 79 -10.58 -2.18 5.83
C LEU A 79 -10.96 -1.00 6.71
N VAL A 80 -10.11 0.03 6.81
CA VAL A 80 -10.38 1.24 7.61
C VAL A 80 -11.54 2.05 7.05
N LEU A 81 -11.60 2.18 5.72
CA LEU A 81 -12.66 2.89 5.01
C LEU A 81 -13.96 2.07 4.90
N LYS A 82 -13.92 0.80 5.35
CA LYS A 82 -15.05 -0.14 5.29
C LYS A 82 -15.55 -0.37 3.88
N HIS A 83 -14.64 -0.41 2.91
CA HIS A 83 -14.97 -0.83 1.57
C HIS A 83 -15.40 -2.29 1.56
N ASP A 84 -16.29 -2.66 0.66
CA ASP A 84 -16.67 -4.05 0.48
C ASP A 84 -15.44 -4.86 0.08
N LEU A 85 -15.17 -5.95 0.81
CA LEU A 85 -14.12 -6.87 0.42
C LEU A 85 -14.42 -7.41 -0.96
N THR A 86 -13.42 -7.36 -1.81
CA THR A 86 -13.56 -7.79 -3.20
C THR A 86 -14.03 -9.23 -3.28
N GLU A 87 -15.19 -9.45 -3.90
CA GLU A 87 -15.65 -10.80 -4.22
C GLU A 87 -14.84 -11.37 -5.38
N ILE A 88 -14.36 -12.60 -5.22
CA ILE A 88 -13.87 -13.36 -6.37
C ILE A 88 -15.09 -13.89 -7.10
N ARG A 89 -15.36 -13.38 -8.30
CA ARG A 89 -16.39 -13.90 -9.20
C ARG A 89 -15.74 -14.76 -10.27
N GLU A 90 -16.47 -15.75 -10.72
CA GLU A 90 -16.04 -16.59 -11.82
C GLU A 90 -16.81 -16.20 -13.10
N VAL A 91 -16.09 -15.93 -14.18
CA VAL A 91 -16.66 -15.71 -15.50
C VAL A 91 -15.96 -16.65 -16.49
N ASN A 92 -16.73 -17.53 -17.08
CA ASN A 92 -16.24 -18.55 -18.03
C ASN A 92 -15.12 -19.43 -17.44
N GLY A 93 -15.22 -19.82 -16.19
CA GLY A 93 -14.22 -20.67 -15.51
C GLY A 93 -12.96 -19.92 -15.07
N MET A 94 -12.89 -18.61 -15.28
CA MET A 94 -11.77 -17.77 -14.82
C MET A 94 -12.18 -16.91 -13.62
N PRO A 95 -11.49 -17.03 -12.49
CA PRO A 95 -11.74 -16.15 -11.35
C PRO A 95 -11.25 -14.74 -11.68
N PHE A 96 -12.06 -13.75 -11.41
CA PHE A 96 -11.66 -12.35 -11.48
C PHE A 96 -12.11 -11.59 -10.25
N ARG A 97 -11.32 -10.60 -9.92
CA ARG A 97 -11.56 -9.71 -8.80
C ARG A 97 -12.46 -8.56 -9.24
N THR A 98 -13.57 -8.33 -8.55
CA THR A 98 -14.35 -7.10 -8.72
C THR A 98 -13.70 -6.01 -7.87
N CYS A 99 -13.42 -4.87 -8.46
CA CYS A 99 -13.04 -3.67 -7.74
C CYS A 99 -13.93 -2.51 -8.17
N ARG A 100 -14.21 -1.60 -7.26
CA ARG A 100 -14.91 -0.35 -7.55
C ARG A 100 -13.86 0.73 -7.74
N PRO A 101 -13.80 1.38 -8.91
CA PRO A 101 -12.75 2.36 -9.20
C PRO A 101 -12.66 3.50 -8.17
N ASP A 102 -13.80 3.94 -7.64
CA ASP A 102 -13.88 4.96 -6.60
C ASP A 102 -13.30 4.50 -5.26
N GLU A 103 -13.55 3.26 -4.86
CA GLU A 103 -12.97 2.66 -3.64
C GLU A 103 -11.46 2.45 -3.79
N GLU A 104 -10.98 2.04 -4.96
CA GLU A 104 -9.56 1.91 -5.26
C GLU A 104 -8.83 3.27 -5.21
N GLU A 105 -9.45 4.32 -5.75
CA GLU A 105 -8.90 5.68 -5.67
C GLU A 105 -8.82 6.15 -4.21
N GLN A 106 -9.88 5.93 -3.42
CA GLN A 106 -9.91 6.27 -2.00
C GLN A 106 -8.85 5.49 -1.21
N ALA A 107 -8.70 4.18 -1.44
CA ALA A 107 -7.70 3.36 -0.77
C ALA A 107 -6.27 3.80 -1.14
N THR A 108 -6.03 4.15 -2.39
CA THR A 108 -4.73 4.68 -2.85
C THR A 108 -4.41 6.02 -2.19
N ALA A 109 -5.36 6.94 -2.15
CA ALA A 109 -5.19 8.26 -1.54
C ALA A 109 -4.99 8.17 -0.02
N PHE A 110 -5.78 7.32 0.65
CA PHE A 110 -5.70 7.13 2.09
C PHE A 110 -4.43 6.37 2.49
N GLY A 111 -4.08 5.27 1.82
CA GLY A 111 -2.84 4.52 2.04
C GLY A 111 -1.59 5.40 1.85
N GLY A 112 -1.58 6.20 0.79
CA GLY A 112 -0.53 7.19 0.59
C GLY A 112 -0.46 8.23 1.72
N THR A 113 -1.61 8.63 2.28
CA THR A 113 -1.67 9.57 3.41
C THR A 113 -1.18 8.95 4.70
N LEU A 114 -1.48 7.67 4.94
CA LEU A 114 -0.96 6.91 6.07
C LEU A 114 0.57 6.80 6.03
N MET A 115 1.12 6.44 4.86
CA MET A 115 2.57 6.24 4.68
C MET A 115 3.35 7.55 4.70
N LEU A 116 2.83 8.59 4.06
CA LEU A 116 3.47 9.90 3.94
C LEU A 116 2.46 11.01 4.26
N PRO A 117 2.12 11.21 5.54
CA PRO A 117 1.27 12.30 5.96
C PRO A 117 1.91 13.67 5.64
N ARG A 118 1.07 14.67 5.47
CA ARG A 118 1.51 16.01 5.05
C ARG A 118 2.60 16.65 5.93
N PRO A 119 2.60 16.49 7.27
CA PRO A 119 3.68 17.01 8.12
C PRO A 119 5.06 16.45 7.75
N LEU A 120 5.19 15.14 7.50
CA LEU A 120 6.44 14.52 7.07
C LEU A 120 6.92 15.10 5.73
N LEU A 121 6.01 15.25 4.77
CA LEU A 121 6.34 15.85 3.48
C LEU A 121 6.79 17.30 3.60
N LEU A 122 6.15 18.10 4.45
CA LEU A 122 6.58 19.48 4.71
C LEU A 122 7.98 19.52 5.31
N GLY A 123 8.28 18.64 6.26
CA GLY A 123 9.62 18.50 6.83
C GLY A 123 10.67 18.16 5.78
N ALA A 124 10.37 17.19 4.92
CA ALA A 124 11.25 16.76 3.83
C ALA A 124 11.49 17.88 2.80
N VAL A 125 10.43 18.57 2.36
CA VAL A 125 10.56 19.66 1.37
C VAL A 125 11.34 20.86 1.93
N ARG A 126 11.20 21.17 3.23
CA ARG A 126 12.03 22.20 3.89
C ARG A 126 13.52 21.83 3.89
N ARG A 127 13.85 20.53 3.91
CA ARG A 127 15.22 20.01 3.74
C ARG A 127 15.64 19.91 2.27
N GLN A 128 14.80 20.42 1.35
CA GLN A 128 15.02 20.37 -0.11
C GLN A 128 15.07 18.94 -0.68
N TRP A 129 14.43 18.00 -0.03
CA TRP A 129 14.34 16.62 -0.52
C TRP A 129 13.35 16.50 -1.67
N GLY A 130 13.81 15.86 -2.75
CA GLY A 130 12.95 15.41 -3.84
C GLY A 130 12.31 14.06 -3.57
N PRO A 131 11.41 13.59 -4.47
CA PRO A 131 10.70 12.30 -4.30
C PRO A 131 11.61 11.09 -4.04
N ALA A 132 12.76 10.99 -4.70
CA ALA A 132 13.71 9.89 -4.51
C ALA A 132 14.26 9.85 -3.06
N GLN A 133 14.69 11.00 -2.53
CA GLN A 133 15.21 11.11 -1.16
C GLN A 133 14.11 10.84 -0.11
N ILE A 134 12.88 11.31 -0.38
CA ILE A 134 11.71 11.04 0.46
C ILE A 134 11.42 9.54 0.49
N ALA A 135 11.45 8.88 -0.67
CA ALA A 135 11.20 7.44 -0.81
C ALA A 135 12.23 6.63 -0.01
N GLU A 136 13.51 6.96 -0.17
CA GLU A 136 14.60 6.28 0.54
C GLU A 136 14.49 6.47 2.06
N HIS A 137 14.25 7.71 2.51
CA HIS A 137 14.22 8.03 3.94
C HIS A 137 13.01 7.39 4.66
N TYR A 138 11.84 7.38 4.04
CA TYR A 138 10.61 6.87 4.65
C TYR A 138 10.28 5.43 4.26
N GLY A 139 11.12 4.76 3.47
CA GLY A 139 10.94 3.35 3.11
C GLY A 139 9.71 3.09 2.21
N VAL A 140 9.29 4.07 1.41
CA VAL A 140 8.20 3.95 0.46
C VAL A 140 8.72 3.84 -0.98
N THR A 141 7.85 3.56 -1.95
CA THR A 141 8.23 3.62 -3.36
C THR A 141 8.41 5.08 -3.82
N GLU A 142 9.30 5.30 -4.80
CA GLU A 142 9.45 6.63 -5.39
C GLU A 142 8.15 7.11 -6.07
N GLU A 143 7.38 6.18 -6.63
CA GLU A 143 6.06 6.46 -7.19
C GLU A 143 5.11 7.04 -6.14
N MET A 144 5.02 6.40 -4.96
CA MET A 144 4.23 6.89 -3.83
C MET A 144 4.73 8.27 -3.35
N ALA A 145 6.03 8.43 -3.18
CA ALA A 145 6.61 9.70 -2.76
C ALA A 145 6.30 10.81 -3.77
N ARG A 146 6.43 10.55 -5.07
CA ARG A 146 6.11 11.48 -6.16
C ARG A 146 4.63 11.83 -6.21
N TYR A 147 3.76 10.82 -6.07
CA TYR A 147 2.31 11.03 -6.00
C TYR A 147 1.96 11.98 -4.84
N ARG A 148 2.41 11.67 -3.63
CA ARG A 148 2.14 12.49 -2.44
C ARG A 148 2.76 13.89 -2.54
N TYR A 149 3.99 14.00 -3.04
CA TYR A 149 4.67 15.28 -3.26
C TYR A 149 3.86 16.22 -4.17
N ASN A 150 3.31 15.67 -5.26
CA ASN A 150 2.56 16.45 -6.24
C ASN A 150 1.13 16.77 -5.76
N THR A 151 0.41 15.80 -5.19
CA THR A 151 -1.01 15.96 -4.82
C THR A 151 -1.23 16.84 -3.59
N THR A 152 -0.26 16.88 -2.66
CA THR A 152 -0.39 17.69 -1.43
C THR A 152 -0.04 19.18 -1.60
N GLY A 153 0.61 19.55 -2.68
CA GLY A 153 1.04 20.92 -2.95
C GLY A 153 2.12 21.46 -1.99
N VAL A 154 2.79 20.59 -1.21
CA VAL A 154 3.81 21.00 -0.23
C VAL A 154 4.97 21.77 -0.84
N ALA A 155 5.40 21.42 -2.06
CA ALA A 155 6.47 22.10 -2.77
C ALA A 155 6.13 23.57 -3.10
N LYS A 156 4.87 23.83 -3.49
CA LYS A 156 4.39 25.19 -3.76
C LYS A 156 4.33 26.02 -2.46
N GLN A 157 3.89 25.40 -1.36
CA GLN A 157 3.78 26.08 -0.08
C GLN A 157 5.16 26.52 0.49
N VAL A 158 6.18 25.68 0.34
CA VAL A 158 7.53 26.01 0.85
C VAL A 158 8.20 27.07 -0.03
N ARG A 159 7.96 27.04 -1.34
CA ARG A 159 8.56 27.99 -2.29
C ARG A 159 7.98 29.40 -2.17
N ASN A 160 6.75 29.54 -1.68
CA ASN A 160 6.05 30.83 -1.52
C ASN A 160 6.23 31.46 -0.13
N ARG A 161 7.17 30.98 0.67
CA ARG A 161 7.59 31.54 1.95
C ARG A 161 9.03 32.02 1.89
#